data_181f9a2e6f0bb22c19dea859b50b6ba7
#
_entry.id   181f9a2e6f0bb22c19dea859b50b6ba7
#
_cell.length_a   1.000
_cell.length_b   1.000
_cell.length_c   1.000
_cell.angle_alpha   90.00
_cell.angle_beta   90.00
_cell.angle_gamma   90.00
#
_symmetry.space_group_name_H-M   'P 1'
#
loop_
_entity.id
_entity.type
_entity.pdbx_description
1 polymer ?
#
loop_
_entity_poly.entity_id
_entity_poly.type
_entity_poly.pdbx_seq_one_letter_code
_entity_poly.pdbx_strand_id
1 'polypeptide(L)'
;MSIITTKYISALQKRYEAEMAEAEANIALYLSGQNLAAIGEHSDLMEEQDKWIEKYTKAKDKLETLKSLDLTNHSKSSERINS
;
A
#
# COMPACT_ATOMS: atom_id res chain seq x y z
N MET A 1 11.47 19.09 11.69
CA MET A 1 10.46 19.01 10.63
C MET A 1 9.31 19.94 10.94
N SER A 2 8.83 20.64 9.94
CA SER A 2 7.77 21.60 10.17
C SER A 2 6.45 20.88 10.39
N ILE A 3 5.50 21.59 10.95
CA ILE A 3 4.20 21.00 11.21
C ILE A 3 3.48 20.70 9.90
N ILE A 4 3.70 21.52 8.89
CA ILE A 4 3.11 21.29 7.58
C ILE A 4 3.67 20.00 6.98
N THR A 5 4.97 19.82 7.08
CA THR A 5 5.61 18.62 6.56
C THR A 5 5.09 17.39 7.30
N THR A 6 4.94 17.49 8.61
CA THR A 6 4.45 16.37 9.41
C THR A 6 3.04 15.98 8.99
N LYS A 7 2.20 16.98 8.79
CA LYS A 7 0.82 16.69 8.39
C LYS A 7 0.77 16.10 6.98
N TYR A 8 1.64 16.58 6.12
CA TYR A 8 1.68 16.07 4.76
C TYR A 8 2.09 14.60 4.74
N ILE A 9 3.11 14.27 5.51
CA ILE A 9 3.56 12.89 5.60
C ILE A 9 2.46 12.01 6.19
N SER A 10 1.77 12.49 7.22
CA SER A 10 0.68 11.73 7.80
C SER A 10 -0.44 11.48 6.78
N ALA A 11 -0.74 12.48 5.97
CA ALA A 11 -1.77 12.34 4.96
C ALA A 11 -1.37 11.30 3.91
N LEU A 12 -0.11 11.32 3.49
CA LEU A 12 0.37 10.34 2.54
C LEU A 12 0.32 8.92 3.12
N GLN A 13 0.69 8.81 4.38
CA GLN A 13 0.65 7.50 5.04
C GLN A 13 -0.76 6.94 5.03
N LYS A 14 -1.73 7.76 5.39
CA LYS A 14 -3.11 7.31 5.42
C LYS A 14 -3.61 6.95 4.02
N ARG A 15 -3.15 7.70 3.03
CA ARG A 15 -3.52 7.41 1.66
C ARG A 15 -3.02 6.03 1.23
N TYR A 16 -1.76 5.73 1.51
CA TYR A 16 -1.22 4.43 1.13
C TYR A 16 -1.86 3.31 1.90
N GLU A 17 -2.15 3.54 3.18
CA GLU A 17 -2.84 2.54 3.97
C GLU A 17 -4.23 2.25 3.42
N ALA A 18 -4.92 3.31 2.97
CA ALA A 18 -6.23 3.13 2.38
C ALA A 18 -6.16 2.37 1.06
N GLU A 19 -5.14 2.65 0.26
CA GLU A 19 -4.96 1.95 -1.00
C GLU A 19 -4.68 0.47 -0.77
N MET A 20 -3.89 0.16 0.25
CA MET A 20 -3.62 -1.22 0.60
C MET A 20 -4.90 -1.92 1.06
N ALA A 21 -5.68 -1.25 1.89
CA ALA A 21 -6.91 -1.83 2.39
C ALA A 21 -7.90 -2.10 1.25
N GLU A 22 -7.99 -1.17 0.34
CA GLU A 22 -8.87 -1.33 -0.81
C GLU A 22 -8.44 -2.52 -1.66
N ALA A 23 -7.14 -2.62 -1.91
CA ALA A 23 -6.63 -3.73 -2.70
C ALA A 23 -6.87 -5.06 -2.01
N GLU A 24 -6.62 -5.10 -0.69
CA GLU A 24 -6.85 -6.32 0.07
C GLU A 24 -8.31 -6.76 -0.02
N ALA A 25 -9.22 -5.81 0.09
CA ALA A 25 -10.63 -6.14 0.04
C ALA A 25 -11.00 -6.72 -1.32
N ASN A 26 -10.47 -6.14 -2.38
CA ASN A 26 -10.77 -6.63 -3.71
C ASN A 26 -10.14 -7.99 -3.99
N ILE A 27 -8.92 -8.20 -3.52
CA ILE A 27 -8.28 -9.49 -3.66
C ILE A 27 -9.09 -10.55 -2.93
N ALA A 28 -9.51 -10.27 -1.72
CA ALA A 28 -10.28 -11.22 -0.93
C ALA A 28 -11.61 -11.52 -1.59
N LEU A 29 -12.22 -10.51 -2.17
CA LEU A 29 -13.51 -10.69 -2.83
C LEU A 29 -13.39 -11.67 -4.00
N TYR A 30 -12.35 -11.52 -4.80
CA TYR A 30 -12.14 -12.43 -5.91
C TYR A 30 -11.77 -13.84 -5.45
N LEU A 31 -10.92 -13.90 -4.42
CA LEU A 31 -10.50 -15.21 -3.92
C LEU A 31 -11.65 -15.97 -3.26
N SER A 32 -12.62 -15.25 -2.75
CA SER A 32 -13.78 -15.91 -2.14
C SER A 32 -14.68 -16.57 -3.17
N GLY A 33 -14.47 -16.25 -4.43
CA GLY A 33 -15.26 -16.84 -5.48
C GLY A 33 -16.59 -16.17 -5.72
N GLN A 34 -16.90 -15.14 -4.98
CA GLN A 34 -18.21 -14.53 -5.08
C GLN A 34 -18.43 -13.82 -6.40
N ASN A 35 -17.35 -13.38 -7.01
CA ASN A 35 -17.45 -12.63 -8.26
C ASN A 35 -17.13 -13.44 -9.49
N LEU A 36 -16.87 -14.73 -9.32
CA LEU A 36 -16.47 -15.54 -10.47
C LEU A 36 -17.54 -15.58 -11.55
N ALA A 37 -18.79 -15.78 -11.12
CA ALA A 37 -19.87 -15.84 -12.06
C ALA A 37 -20.12 -14.50 -12.74
N ALA A 38 -19.96 -13.44 -11.99
CA ALA A 38 -20.20 -12.10 -12.51
C ALA A 38 -19.14 -11.70 -13.53
N ILE A 39 -17.90 -12.12 -13.29
CA ILE A 39 -16.82 -11.80 -14.20
C ILE A 39 -16.90 -12.62 -15.49
N GLY A 40 -17.23 -13.89 -15.34
CA GLY A 40 -17.49 -14.74 -16.48
C GLY A 40 -16.28 -15.33 -17.14
N GLU A 41 -15.22 -14.58 -17.29
CA GLU A 41 -14.05 -15.05 -17.99
C GLU A 41 -12.90 -15.25 -17.05
N HIS A 42 -12.27 -16.40 -17.19
CA HIS A 42 -11.15 -16.74 -16.34
C HIS A 42 -9.97 -15.80 -16.53
N SER A 43 -9.70 -15.44 -17.78
CA SER A 43 -8.58 -14.54 -18.06
C SER A 43 -8.84 -13.16 -17.49
N ASP A 44 -10.08 -12.69 -17.54
CA ASP A 44 -10.42 -11.39 -16.99
C ASP A 44 -10.23 -11.39 -15.48
N LEU A 45 -10.58 -12.50 -14.85
CA LEU A 45 -10.41 -12.63 -13.40
C LEU A 45 -8.94 -12.54 -13.02
N MET A 46 -8.09 -13.21 -13.79
CA MET A 46 -6.68 -13.19 -13.49
C MET A 46 -6.07 -11.80 -13.68
N GLU A 47 -6.51 -11.10 -14.71
CA GLU A 47 -6.02 -9.75 -14.93
C GLU A 47 -6.44 -8.82 -13.82
N GLU A 48 -7.68 -8.94 -13.37
CA GLU A 48 -8.17 -8.10 -12.28
C GLU A 48 -7.42 -8.40 -10.99
N GLN A 49 -7.19 -9.68 -10.74
CA GLN A 49 -6.46 -10.08 -9.57
C GLN A 49 -5.06 -9.49 -9.57
N ASP A 50 -4.38 -9.61 -10.70
CA ASP A 50 -3.02 -9.11 -10.83
C ASP A 50 -2.98 -7.60 -10.64
N LYS A 51 -3.98 -6.91 -11.13
CA LYS A 51 -4.06 -5.46 -10.99
C LYS A 51 -4.15 -5.06 -9.52
N TRP A 52 -4.95 -5.76 -8.75
CA TRP A 52 -5.09 -5.42 -7.34
C TRP A 52 -3.86 -5.81 -6.53
N ILE A 53 -3.21 -6.91 -6.92
CA ILE A 53 -1.96 -7.31 -6.27
C ILE A 53 -0.89 -6.25 -6.53
N GLU A 54 -0.81 -5.75 -7.76
CA GLU A 54 0.15 -4.72 -8.08
C GLU A 54 -0.15 -3.44 -7.31
N LYS A 55 -1.41 -3.08 -7.20
CA LYS A 55 -1.78 -1.89 -6.46
C LYS A 55 -1.38 -2.01 -5.00
N TYR A 56 -1.61 -3.18 -4.42
CA TYR A 56 -1.22 -3.43 -3.04
C TYR A 56 0.28 -3.30 -2.87
N THR A 57 1.02 -3.94 -3.75
CA THR A 57 2.48 -3.95 -3.67
C THR A 57 3.05 -2.53 -3.79
N LYS A 58 2.53 -1.76 -4.73
CA LYS A 58 3.01 -0.40 -4.91
C LYS A 58 2.72 0.46 -3.69
N ALA A 59 1.52 0.34 -3.15
CA ALA A 59 1.16 1.13 -1.97
C ALA A 59 2.01 0.75 -0.78
N LYS A 60 2.24 -0.56 -0.61
CA LYS A 60 3.07 -1.05 0.48
C LYS A 60 4.49 -0.53 0.36
N ASP A 61 5.05 -0.58 -0.85
CA ASP A 61 6.41 -0.08 -1.06
C ASP A 61 6.51 1.40 -0.78
N LYS A 62 5.51 2.16 -1.23
CA LYS A 62 5.50 3.60 -0.98
C LYS A 62 5.42 3.90 0.50
N LEU A 63 4.61 3.14 1.22
CA LEU A 63 4.47 3.34 2.65
C LEU A 63 5.78 3.05 3.36
N GLU A 64 6.44 1.97 2.99
CA GLU A 64 7.71 1.62 3.61
C GLU A 64 8.76 2.67 3.31
N THR A 65 8.77 3.18 2.08
CA THR A 65 9.71 4.22 1.71
C THR A 65 9.44 5.49 2.52
N LEU A 66 8.17 5.84 2.65
CA LEU A 66 7.80 7.03 3.41
C LEU A 66 8.24 6.92 4.86
N LYS A 67 8.03 5.77 5.47
CA LYS A 67 8.43 5.56 6.85
C LYS A 67 9.95 5.61 7.00
N SER A 68 10.65 5.07 6.03
CA SER A 68 12.09 5.09 6.06
C SER A 68 12.62 6.52 6.00
N LEU A 69 12.04 7.33 5.14
CA LEU A 69 12.44 8.73 5.04
C LEU A 69 12.14 9.50 6.32
N ASP A 70 10.98 9.22 6.90
CA ASP A 70 10.61 9.88 8.13
C ASP A 70 11.55 9.53 9.26
N LEU A 71 11.91 8.27 9.37
CA LEU A 71 12.84 7.83 10.39
C LEU A 71 14.22 8.45 10.19
N THR A 72 14.64 8.56 8.94
CA THR A 72 15.92 9.16 8.64
C THR A 72 15.94 10.60 9.09
N ASN A 73 14.85 11.30 8.89
CA ASN A 73 14.77 12.68 9.35
C ASN A 73 14.84 12.81 10.83
N HIS A 74 14.40 11.78 11.52
CA HIS A 74 14.42 11.85 12.96
C HIS A 74 15.67 11.43 13.55
N SER A 75 16.12 10.38 13.17
CA SER A 75 17.15 9.88 13.87
C SER A 75 18.31 9.89 13.13
N LYS A 76 18.38 10.12 12.80
CA LYS A 76 19.30 10.05 12.47
C LYS A 76 20.05 9.24 12.76
N SER A 77 19.90 8.94 12.80
CA SER A 77 20.42 8.15 12.88
C SER A 77 20.79 7.36 13.63
N SER A 78 20.49 7.40 14.23
CA SER A 78 20.83 6.67 15.13
C SER A 78 20.69 5.32 14.92
N GLU A 79 20.05 4.88 14.66
CA GLU A 79 19.95 3.66 14.61
C GLU A 79 20.37 3.06 13.55
N ARG A 80 20.44 3.40 12.83
CA ARG A 80 20.78 2.77 11.90
C ARG A 80 22.09 2.73 11.71
N ILE A 81 22.59 3.27 12.17
CA ILE A 81 23.74 3.33 12.03
C ILE A 81 24.50 2.54 12.51
N ASN A 82 24.24 2.33 13.13
CA ASN A 82 24.76 1.63 13.59
C ASN A 82 24.69 0.79 13.44
N SER A 83 24.15 1.07 12.94
CA SER A 83 24.01 0.34 12.81
C SER A 83 24.38 0.12 12.89
#